data_45d0b11446b4078200bfe5155680c32e
#
_entry.id   45d0b11446b4078200bfe5155680c32e
#
_cell.length_a   1.000
_cell.length_b   1.000
_cell.length_c   1.000
_cell.angle_alpha   90.00
_cell.angle_beta   90.00
_cell.angle_gamma   90.00
#
_symmetry.space_group_name_H-M   'P 1'
#
loop_
_entity.id
_entity.type
_entity.pdbx_description
1 polymer ?
#
loop_
_entity_poly.entity_id
_entity_poly.type
_entity_poly.pdbx_seq_one_letter_code
_entity_poly.pdbx_strand_id
1 'polypeptide(L)' 'MSEIQKFKVIKDHPTVDGMLYKDEIVMVDNKYKSFVNQEKIQVKDLTGKIWFVETKYLKRIV' A
#
# COMPACT_ATOMS: atom_id res chain seq x y z
N MET A 1 -10.05 -6.94 17.15
CA MET A 1 -9.01 -5.95 16.92
C MET A 1 -8.57 -5.97 15.47
N SER A 2 -8.46 -4.81 14.88
CA SER A 2 -7.93 -4.73 13.54
C SER A 2 -6.41 -4.70 13.60
N GLU A 3 -5.78 -5.46 12.73
CA GLU A 3 -4.34 -5.42 12.58
C GLU A 3 -4.00 -4.60 11.36
N ILE A 4 -2.98 -3.79 11.47
CA ILE A 4 -2.51 -2.98 10.35
C ILE A 4 -1.18 -3.56 9.90
N GLN A 5 -1.10 -3.91 8.63
CA GLN A 5 0.14 -4.41 8.05
C GLN A 5 0.83 -3.26 7.33
N LYS A 6 2.14 -3.21 7.48
CA LYS A 6 2.96 -2.18 6.85
C LYS A 6 3.69 -2.78 5.65
N PHE A 7 3.75 -1.99 4.60
CA PHE A 7 4.46 -2.36 3.39
C PHE A 7 5.37 -1.22 2.96
N LYS A 8 6.42 -1.57 2.27
CA LYS A 8 7.34 -0.60 1.67
C LYS A 8 7.12 -0.58 0.18
N VAL A 9 7.01 0.62 -0.38
CA VAL A 9 6.90 0.78 -1.83
C VAL A 9 8.28 0.54 -2.44
N ILE A 10 8.36 -0.38 -3.40
CA ILE A 10 9.64 -0.77 -3.97
C ILE A 10 9.93 -0.10 -5.31
N LYS A 11 8.99 0.69 -5.82
CA LYS A 11 9.14 1.40 -7.08
C LYS A 11 8.25 2.63 -7.08
N ASP A 12 8.74 3.72 -7.66
CA ASP A 12 7.92 4.91 -7.82
C ASP A 12 6.64 4.57 -8.58
N HIS A 13 5.52 5.05 -8.06
CA HIS A 13 4.21 4.71 -8.62
C HIS A 13 3.43 5.98 -8.92
N PRO A 14 3.39 6.42 -10.19
CA PRO A 14 2.62 7.60 -10.55
C PRO A 14 1.12 7.29 -10.54
N THR A 15 0.35 8.22 -10.00
CA THR A 15 -1.11 8.11 -9.98
C THR A 15 -1.71 9.44 -10.39
N VAL A 16 -3.03 9.46 -10.62
CA VAL A 16 -3.74 10.69 -10.95
C VAL A 16 -3.70 11.70 -9.79
N ASP A 17 -3.47 11.22 -8.58
CA ASP A 17 -3.42 12.07 -7.38
C ASP A 17 -2.00 12.50 -7.02
N GLY A 18 -1.02 12.08 -7.79
CA GLY A 18 0.37 12.38 -7.51
C GLY A 18 1.24 11.15 -7.62
N MET A 19 2.42 11.22 -7.04
CA MET A 19 3.38 10.11 -7.10
C MET A 19 3.60 9.51 -5.73
N LEU A 20 3.52 8.18 -5.65
CA LEU A 20 3.91 7.43 -4.47
C LEU A 20 5.35 6.97 -4.69
N TYR A 21 6.27 7.48 -3.90
CA TYR A 21 7.70 7.27 -4.14
C TYR A 21 8.21 5.97 -3.55
N LYS A 22 9.26 5.46 -4.17
CA LYS A 22 10.00 4.32 -3.66
C LYS A 22 10.45 4.59 -2.22
N ASP A 23 10.44 3.53 -1.41
CA ASP A 23 10.83 3.53 0.00
C ASP A 23 9.82 4.20 0.94
N GLU A 24 8.69 4.64 0.44
CA GLU A 24 7.64 5.12 1.31
C GLU A 24 6.96 3.95 2.01
N ILE A 25 6.52 4.20 3.24
CA ILE A 25 5.82 3.19 4.03
C ILE A 25 4.33 3.44 3.93
N VAL A 26 3.59 2.39 3.61
CA VAL A 26 2.14 2.44 3.53
C VAL A 26 1.53 1.37 4.42
N MET A 27 0.28 1.55 4.76
CA MET A 27 -0.42 0.65 5.68
C MET A 27 -1.65 0.08 5.00
N VAL A 28 -1.92 -1.20 5.27
CA VAL A 28 -3.10 -1.90 4.79
C VAL A 28 -3.87 -2.40 5.99
N ASP A 29 -5.15 -2.06 6.05
CA ASP A 29 -6.02 -2.55 7.12
C ASP A 29 -6.30 -4.03 6.89
N ASN A 30 -6.13 -4.82 7.93
CA ASN A 30 -6.26 -6.28 7.84
C ASN A 30 -7.67 -6.76 7.51
N LYS A 31 -8.66 -5.90 7.56
CA LYS A 31 -10.00 -6.29 7.14
C LYS A 31 -10.11 -6.57 5.65
N TYR A 32 -9.11 -6.20 4.87
CA TYR A 32 -9.03 -6.53 3.46
C TYR A 32 -8.30 -7.85 3.25
N LYS A 33 -8.86 -8.93 3.78
CA LYS A 33 -8.20 -10.23 3.78
C LYS A 33 -7.95 -10.80 2.39
N SER A 34 -8.78 -10.44 1.43
CA SER A 34 -8.69 -11.01 0.08
C SER A 34 -7.72 -10.25 -0.83
N PHE A 35 -6.98 -9.29 -0.28
CA PHE A 35 -6.13 -8.47 -1.13
C PHE A 35 -5.03 -9.26 -1.84
N VAL A 36 -4.64 -10.41 -1.31
CA VAL A 36 -3.59 -11.23 -1.91
C VAL A 36 -3.93 -11.71 -3.32
N ASN A 37 -5.21 -11.75 -3.65
CA ASN A 37 -5.68 -12.18 -4.96
C ASN A 37 -5.98 -11.01 -5.88
N GLN A 38 -5.66 -9.80 -5.47
CA GLN A 38 -5.94 -8.60 -6.25
C GLN A 38 -4.65 -8.01 -6.78
N GLU A 39 -4.71 -7.51 -8.01
CA GLU A 39 -3.57 -6.83 -8.60
C GLU A 39 -3.30 -5.50 -7.94
N LYS A 40 -4.35 -4.81 -7.51
CA LYS A 40 -4.26 -3.51 -6.86
C LYS A 40 -4.99 -3.54 -5.53
N ILE A 41 -4.43 -2.85 -4.56
CA ILE A 41 -5.06 -2.73 -3.25
C ILE A 41 -5.06 -1.27 -2.82
N GLN A 42 -5.95 -0.97 -1.90
CA GLN A 42 -6.04 0.33 -1.29
C GLN A 42 -5.11 0.38 -0.08
N VAL A 43 -4.23 1.35 -0.05
CA VAL A 43 -3.29 1.54 1.04
C VAL A 43 -3.37 2.98 1.54
N LYS A 44 -2.89 3.20 2.74
CA LYS A 44 -2.86 4.54 3.33
C LYS A 44 -1.42 4.87 3.70
N ASP A 45 -0.97 6.05 3.33
CA ASP A 45 0.37 6.48 3.69
C ASP A 45 0.40 7.07 5.10
N LEU A 46 1.57 7.52 5.54
CA LEU A 46 1.72 8.03 6.91
C LEU A 46 1.00 9.36 7.14
N THR A 47 0.63 10.05 6.08
CA THR A 47 -0.13 11.29 6.19
C THR A 47 -1.63 11.06 6.20
N GLY A 48 -2.06 9.80 6.00
CA GLY A 48 -3.47 9.46 5.96
C GLY A 48 -4.09 9.48 4.57
N LYS A 49 -3.31 9.77 3.55
CA LYS A 49 -3.79 9.78 2.18
C LYS A 49 -3.95 8.36 1.67
N ILE A 50 -5.03 8.12 0.94
CA ILE A 50 -5.34 6.81 0.38
C ILE A 50 -4.81 6.71 -1.04
N TRP A 51 -4.19 5.57 -1.33
CA TRP A 51 -3.62 5.27 -2.63
C TRP A 51 -4.09 3.91 -3.11
N PHE A 52 -4.21 3.76 -4.44
CA PHE A 52 -4.43 2.45 -5.05
C PHE A 52 -3.15 2.07 -5.76
N VAL A 53 -2.51 0.99 -5.31
CA VAL A 53 -1.22 0.57 -5.86
C VAL A 53 -1.26 -0.90 -6.22
N GLU A 54 -0.41 -1.27 -7.18
CA GLU A 54 -0.27 -2.67 -7.55
C GLU A 54 0.48 -3.42 -6.46
N THR A 55 -0.03 -4.58 -6.09
CA THR A 55 0.55 -5.36 -5.00
C THR A 55 1.98 -5.77 -5.28
N LYS A 56 2.35 -5.95 -6.55
CA LYS A 56 3.70 -6.34 -6.92
C LYS A 56 4.74 -5.27 -6.59
N TYR A 57 4.31 -4.03 -6.36
CA TYR A 57 5.21 -2.95 -6.00
C TYR A 57 5.29 -2.72 -4.50
N LEU A 58 4.72 -3.61 -3.72
CA LEU A 58 4.73 -3.52 -2.26
C LEU A 58 5.51 -4.69 -1.69
N LYS A 59 6.39 -4.37 -0.75
CA LYS A 59 7.14 -5.39 -0.02
C LYS A 59 6.71 -5.33 1.44
N ARG A 60 6.34 -6.48 1.98
CA ARG A 60 5.92 -6.57 3.37
C ARG A 60 7.09 -6.26 4.31
N ILE A 61 6.82 -5.42 5.28
CA ILE A 61 7.77 -5.11 6.34
C ILE A 61 7.45 -5.98 7.54
N VAL A 62 8.44 -6.70 7.98
CA VAL A 62 8.28 -7.63 9.12
C VAL A 62 8.74 -6.98 10.40
#